data_337c5bd8d38c1606901610deb856f6da
#
_entry.id   337c5bd8d38c1606901610deb856f6da
#
_cell.length_a   1.000
_cell.length_b   1.000
_cell.length_c   1.000
_cell.angle_alpha   90.00
_cell.angle_beta   90.00
_cell.angle_gamma   90.00
#
_symmetry.space_group_name_H-M   'P 1'
#
loop_
_entity.id
_entity.type
_entity.pdbx_description
1 polymer ?
#
loop_
_entity_poly.entity_id
_entity_poly.type
_entity_poly.pdbx_seq_one_letter_code
_entity_poly.pdbx_strand_id
1 'polypeptide(L)'
;VIIIAALSLLGSGRRFSVWLAGINESWGAFYEGGTMQVQPAPGAPAERQKYRPPVGRPYGPYIVIDRYCNRLYLRTADTVLLEAVCSVGSGGELVDTATGRRWRFDTPTGVFAVHSMLENPWWRKPDWAFVEEGEPIPRSESDRLDNNMMGDYAIGFGDGYYIHGTIYYRMLGRSVTHGCVRLGDDDLKKLYYRTRIGMFIYVY
;
A
#
# COMPACT_ATOMS: atom_id res chain seq x y z
N VAL A 1 -2.65 -4.30 -4.06
CA VAL A 1 -4.02 -4.08 -3.57
C VAL A 1 -4.14 -4.60 -2.16
N ILE A 2 -4.61 -3.80 -1.23
CA ILE A 2 -4.68 -4.13 0.19
C ILE A 2 -6.13 -4.13 0.65
N ILE A 3 -6.47 -5.10 1.47
CA ILE A 3 -7.78 -5.22 2.10
C ILE A 3 -7.67 -4.80 3.54
N ILE A 4 -8.52 -3.87 3.95
CA ILE A 4 -8.76 -3.56 5.35
C ILE A 4 -9.96 -4.37 5.81
N ALA A 5 -9.77 -5.26 6.78
CA ALA A 5 -10.88 -5.85 7.51
C ALA A 5 -11.19 -4.98 8.73
N ALA A 6 -12.23 -4.16 8.65
CA ALA A 6 -12.83 -3.57 9.83
C ALA A 6 -14.03 -4.44 10.22
N LEU A 7 -13.94 -5.15 11.34
CA LEU A 7 -15.07 -5.85 11.94
C LEU A 7 -15.92 -4.83 12.71
N SER A 8 -17.03 -4.39 12.13
CA SER A 8 -18.06 -3.70 12.90
C SER A 8 -19.20 -4.67 13.19
N LEU A 9 -19.34 -5.06 14.44
CA LEU A 9 -20.51 -5.79 14.95
C LEU A 9 -21.66 -4.82 15.15
N LEU A 10 -22.57 -4.75 14.19
CA LEU A 10 -23.87 -4.09 14.37
C LEU A 10 -24.97 -5.16 14.48
N GLY A 11 -25.51 -5.30 15.68
CA GLY A 11 -26.77 -5.92 16.11
C GLY A 11 -27.33 -7.10 15.30
N SER A 12 -27.51 -8.24 15.96
CA SER A 12 -28.31 -9.45 15.66
C SER A 12 -28.39 -10.06 14.24
N GLY A 13 -27.76 -9.51 13.25
CA GLY A 13 -27.49 -10.10 11.95
C GLY A 13 -26.01 -9.92 11.64
N ARG A 14 -25.25 -10.99 11.50
CA ARG A 14 -23.81 -10.95 11.28
C ARG A 14 -23.51 -10.26 9.94
N ARG A 15 -23.28 -8.94 9.96
CA ARG A 15 -22.73 -8.19 8.84
C ARG A 15 -21.23 -8.05 9.04
N PHE A 16 -20.46 -8.61 8.13
CA PHE A 16 -19.01 -8.40 8.07
C PHE A 16 -18.73 -7.44 6.91
N SER A 17 -18.06 -6.34 7.20
CA SER A 17 -17.61 -5.42 6.15
C SER A 17 -16.11 -5.55 5.98
N VAL A 18 -15.68 -5.88 4.78
CA VAL A 18 -14.27 -5.94 4.38
C VAL A 18 -14.02 -4.86 3.34
N TRP A 19 -13.08 -3.97 3.60
CA TRP A 19 -12.74 -2.89 2.68
C TRP A 19 -11.52 -3.26 1.85
N LEU A 20 -11.69 -3.21 0.54
CA LEU A 20 -10.66 -3.52 -0.44
C LEU A 20 -10.16 -2.23 -1.09
N ALA A 21 -8.86 -1.94 -0.98
CA ALA A 21 -8.25 -0.85 -1.75
C ALA A 21 -7.51 -1.44 -2.96
N GLY A 22 -7.95 -1.12 -4.16
CA GLY A 22 -7.33 -1.50 -5.42
C GLY A 22 -6.44 -0.40 -5.99
N ILE A 23 -5.62 -0.74 -6.99
CA ILE A 23 -4.71 0.20 -7.66
C ILE A 23 -5.47 1.41 -8.25
N ASN A 24 -6.77 1.28 -8.51
CA ASN A 24 -7.59 2.35 -9.09
C ASN A 24 -8.93 2.59 -8.37
N GLU A 25 -9.34 1.76 -7.42
CA GLU A 25 -10.67 1.85 -6.82
C GLU A 25 -10.66 1.29 -5.40
N SER A 26 -11.35 1.98 -4.48
CA SER A 26 -11.63 1.45 -3.15
C SER A 26 -12.98 0.74 -3.18
N TRP A 27 -13.02 -0.52 -2.75
CA TRP A 27 -14.21 -1.37 -2.78
C TRP A 27 -14.52 -1.86 -1.37
N GLY A 28 -15.79 -1.85 -1.00
CA GLY A 28 -16.29 -2.49 0.20
C GLY A 28 -16.98 -3.80 -0.15
N ALA A 29 -16.67 -4.86 0.57
CA ALA A 29 -17.40 -6.12 0.45
C ALA A 29 -18.24 -6.33 1.71
N PHE A 30 -19.51 -6.67 1.51
CA PHE A 30 -20.47 -6.95 2.58
C PHE A 30 -20.96 -8.38 2.45
N TYR A 31 -21.08 -9.06 3.56
CA TYR A 31 -21.70 -10.37 3.63
C TYR A 31 -23.17 -10.22 4.03
N GLU A 32 -24.08 -10.51 3.14
CA GLU A 32 -25.51 -10.49 3.40
C GLU A 32 -26.15 -11.75 2.82
N GLY A 33 -26.82 -12.53 3.68
CA GLY A 33 -27.53 -13.73 3.23
C GLY A 33 -26.68 -14.83 2.60
N GLY A 34 -25.39 -14.95 2.96
CA GLY A 34 -24.48 -15.96 2.38
C GLY A 34 -23.84 -15.56 1.04
N THR A 35 -24.11 -14.37 0.53
CA THR A 35 -23.54 -13.87 -0.72
C THR A 35 -22.66 -12.64 -0.44
N MET A 36 -21.47 -12.62 -1.02
CA MET A 36 -20.57 -11.45 -0.95
C MET A 36 -21.04 -10.40 -1.95
N GLN A 37 -21.44 -9.22 -1.46
CA GLN A 37 -21.73 -8.04 -2.26
C GLN A 37 -20.51 -7.12 -2.24
N VAL A 38 -20.06 -6.69 -3.40
CA VAL A 38 -18.92 -5.77 -3.56
C VAL A 38 -19.45 -4.43 -4.01
N GLN A 39 -19.18 -3.37 -3.23
CA GLN A 39 -19.58 -2.00 -3.53
C GLN A 39 -18.39 -1.05 -3.35
N PRO A 40 -18.35 0.10 -4.06
CA PRO A 40 -17.39 1.15 -3.77
C PRO A 40 -17.47 1.60 -2.32
N ALA A 41 -16.32 1.88 -1.70
CA ALA A 41 -16.27 2.37 -0.32
C ALA A 41 -17.08 3.66 -0.18
N PRO A 42 -17.91 3.84 0.87
CA PRO A 42 -18.54 5.11 1.15
C PRO A 42 -17.48 6.20 1.31
N GLY A 43 -17.53 7.24 0.47
CA GLY A 43 -16.54 8.32 0.48
C GLY A 43 -15.29 8.04 -0.38
N ALA A 44 -15.24 6.95 -1.17
CA ALA A 44 -14.26 6.85 -2.24
C ALA A 44 -14.47 8.03 -3.20
N PRO A 45 -13.44 8.87 -3.44
CA PRO A 45 -13.59 10.01 -4.31
C PRO A 45 -13.96 9.53 -5.71
N ALA A 46 -15.11 9.99 -6.22
CA ALA A 46 -15.61 9.71 -7.58
C ALA A 46 -14.70 10.31 -8.67
N GLU A 47 -13.75 11.13 -8.29
CA GLU A 47 -12.77 11.77 -9.15
C GLU A 47 -11.40 11.75 -8.49
N ARG A 48 -10.38 11.30 -9.21
CA ARG A 48 -8.99 11.45 -8.79
C ARG A 48 -8.72 12.92 -8.60
N GLN A 49 -8.74 13.37 -7.37
CA GLN A 49 -8.28 14.70 -7.05
C GLN A 49 -6.78 14.72 -7.36
N LYS A 50 -6.42 15.31 -8.51
CA LYS A 50 -5.01 15.53 -8.87
C LYS A 50 -4.39 16.33 -7.74
N TYR A 51 -3.71 15.61 -6.85
CA TYR A 51 -3.03 16.23 -5.74
C TYR A 51 -2.02 17.24 -6.29
N ARG A 52 -2.21 18.51 -5.98
CA ARG A 52 -1.22 19.56 -6.24
C ARG A 52 -0.41 19.72 -4.95
N PRO A 53 0.91 19.43 -4.98
CA PRO A 53 1.74 19.67 -3.82
C PRO A 53 1.65 21.16 -3.43
N PRO A 54 1.64 21.49 -2.14
CA PRO A 54 1.66 22.87 -1.72
C PRO A 54 2.95 23.53 -2.22
N VAL A 55 2.83 24.73 -2.75
CA VAL A 55 3.99 25.55 -3.09
C VAL A 55 4.55 26.09 -1.77
N GLY A 56 5.68 25.53 -1.31
CA GLY A 56 6.34 25.94 -0.08
C GLY A 56 6.87 24.79 0.76
N ARG A 57 7.51 25.12 1.88
CA ARG A 57 7.96 24.11 2.86
C ARG A 57 6.77 23.49 3.57
N PRO A 58 6.72 22.17 3.77
CA PRO A 58 5.64 21.53 4.51
C PRO A 58 5.64 22.04 5.96
N TYR A 59 4.44 22.38 6.46
CA TYR A 59 4.26 22.64 7.87
C TYR A 59 4.12 21.31 8.62
N GLY A 60 5.06 21.05 9.55
CA GLY A 60 5.08 19.84 10.35
C GLY A 60 5.89 18.68 9.72
N PRO A 61 5.75 17.47 10.28
CA PRO A 61 6.48 16.30 9.79
C PRO A 61 6.01 15.83 8.41
N TYR A 62 6.95 15.30 7.63
CA TYR A 62 6.71 14.68 6.32
C TYR A 62 7.67 13.52 6.10
N ILE A 63 7.29 12.61 5.21
CA ILE A 63 8.10 11.46 4.82
C ILE A 63 8.86 11.79 3.53
N VAL A 64 10.10 11.34 3.46
CA VAL A 64 10.94 11.39 2.26
C VAL A 64 11.40 9.98 1.94
N ILE A 65 11.22 9.55 0.70
CA ILE A 65 11.69 8.26 0.19
C ILE A 65 12.73 8.55 -0.90
N ASP A 66 13.98 8.26 -0.56
CA ASP A 66 15.11 8.27 -1.49
C ASP A 66 15.24 6.89 -2.13
N ARG A 67 14.74 6.76 -3.35
CA ARG A 67 14.78 5.49 -4.11
C ARG A 67 16.19 5.13 -4.54
N TYR A 68 17.05 6.12 -4.74
CA TYR A 68 18.40 5.89 -5.19
C TYR A 68 19.28 5.29 -4.09
N CYS A 69 19.13 5.82 -2.87
CA CYS A 69 19.88 5.34 -1.70
C CYS A 69 19.18 4.24 -0.92
N ASN A 70 17.93 3.90 -1.28
CA ASN A 70 17.08 2.96 -0.51
C ASN A 70 16.94 3.38 0.95
N ARG A 71 16.60 4.65 1.17
CA ARG A 71 16.41 5.26 2.49
C ARG A 71 15.04 5.92 2.61
N LEU A 72 14.47 5.81 3.77
CA LEU A 72 13.26 6.53 4.15
C LEU A 72 13.57 7.42 5.33
N TYR A 73 13.09 8.64 5.28
CA TYR A 73 13.24 9.63 6.35
C TYR A 73 11.86 10.13 6.77
N LEU A 74 11.60 10.18 8.07
CA LEU A 74 10.58 11.07 8.64
C LEU A 74 11.32 12.31 9.14
N ARG A 75 10.90 13.48 8.69
CA ARG A 75 11.59 14.70 9.05
C ARG A 75 10.66 15.90 9.15
N THR A 76 11.11 16.93 9.84
CA THR A 76 10.60 18.31 9.72
C THR A 76 11.49 19.10 8.76
N ALA A 77 11.22 20.39 8.61
CA ALA A 77 12.07 21.26 7.79
C ALA A 77 13.55 21.24 8.24
N ASP A 78 13.78 21.12 9.55
CA ASP A 78 15.10 21.34 10.16
C ASP A 78 15.71 20.08 10.78
N THR A 79 14.92 19.01 11.00
CA THR A 79 15.37 17.85 11.78
C THR A 79 14.92 16.54 11.14
N VAL A 80 15.81 15.54 11.12
CA VAL A 80 15.47 14.14 10.82
C VAL A 80 15.00 13.49 12.12
N LEU A 81 13.75 13.03 12.13
CA LEU A 81 13.09 12.38 13.27
C LEU A 81 13.25 10.85 13.24
N LEU A 82 13.39 10.29 12.05
CA LEU A 82 13.65 8.87 11.80
C LEU A 82 14.39 8.74 10.48
N GLU A 83 15.41 7.90 10.46
CA GLU A 83 16.03 7.37 9.24
C GLU A 83 15.93 5.86 9.27
N ALA A 84 15.52 5.27 8.16
CA ALA A 84 15.35 3.83 8.02
C ALA A 84 15.88 3.33 6.67
N VAL A 85 16.40 2.12 6.67
CA VAL A 85 16.70 1.39 5.43
C VAL A 85 15.40 0.90 4.84
N CYS A 86 15.17 1.16 3.55
CA CYS A 86 13.99 0.67 2.87
C CYS A 86 14.35 -0.11 1.59
N SER A 87 13.39 -0.84 1.06
CA SER A 87 13.46 -1.38 -0.29
C SER A 87 12.36 -0.76 -1.13
N VAL A 88 12.67 -0.48 -2.39
CA VAL A 88 11.78 0.17 -3.35
C VAL A 88 11.62 -0.68 -4.61
N GLY A 89 10.81 -0.23 -5.54
CA GLY A 89 10.56 -0.88 -6.82
C GLY A 89 11.84 -1.18 -7.60
N SER A 90 11.88 -2.36 -8.22
CA SER A 90 13.03 -2.87 -8.96
C SER A 90 13.31 -2.12 -10.27
N GLY A 91 12.32 -1.39 -10.78
CA GLY A 91 12.36 -0.81 -12.13
C GLY A 91 12.17 -1.85 -13.24
N GLY A 92 11.98 -3.13 -12.89
CA GLY A 92 11.75 -4.21 -13.84
C GLY A 92 10.40 -4.15 -14.54
N GLU A 93 10.24 -4.95 -15.58
CA GLU A 93 8.99 -5.12 -16.31
C GLU A 93 8.64 -6.61 -16.38
N LEU A 94 7.38 -6.95 -16.12
CA LEU A 94 6.81 -8.27 -16.37
C LEU A 94 5.86 -8.19 -17.56
N VAL A 95 5.99 -9.13 -18.48
CA VAL A 95 5.10 -9.27 -19.65
C VAL A 95 4.39 -10.61 -19.56
N ASP A 96 3.07 -10.58 -19.50
CA ASP A 96 2.25 -11.77 -19.72
C ASP A 96 2.23 -12.10 -21.22
N THR A 97 2.91 -13.15 -21.58
CA THR A 97 3.02 -13.58 -23.00
C THR A 97 1.69 -14.11 -23.55
N ALA A 98 0.78 -14.55 -22.69
CA ALA A 98 -0.52 -15.07 -23.11
C ALA A 98 -1.50 -13.96 -23.46
N THR A 99 -1.48 -12.83 -22.74
CA THR A 99 -2.42 -11.72 -22.90
C THR A 99 -1.79 -10.45 -23.46
N GLY A 100 -0.46 -10.35 -23.47
CA GLY A 100 0.28 -9.13 -23.83
C GLY A 100 0.25 -8.03 -22.75
N ARG A 101 -0.33 -8.28 -21.59
CA ARG A 101 -0.35 -7.32 -20.48
C ARG A 101 1.06 -7.08 -19.96
N ARG A 102 1.33 -5.84 -19.55
CA ARG A 102 2.63 -5.41 -19.02
C ARG A 102 2.45 -4.75 -17.66
N TRP A 103 3.39 -5.02 -16.76
CA TRP A 103 3.47 -4.37 -15.46
C TRP A 103 4.89 -3.87 -15.24
N ARG A 104 4.99 -2.62 -14.83
CA ARG A 104 6.27 -2.01 -14.48
C ARG A 104 6.36 -1.85 -12.96
N PHE A 105 7.47 -2.26 -12.41
CA PHE A 105 7.68 -2.38 -10.97
C PHE A 105 8.47 -1.20 -10.40
N ASP A 106 7.99 0.01 -10.66
CA ASP A 106 8.58 1.23 -10.14
C ASP A 106 7.85 1.72 -8.88
N THR A 107 8.61 2.23 -7.90
CA THR A 107 8.03 3.13 -6.89
C THR A 107 7.87 4.51 -7.56
N PRO A 108 6.66 5.08 -7.62
CA PRO A 108 6.43 6.33 -8.35
C PRO A 108 7.16 7.50 -7.70
N THR A 109 7.75 8.38 -8.51
CA THR A 109 8.32 9.65 -8.03
C THR A 109 7.25 10.73 -7.96
N GLY A 110 7.44 11.67 -7.04
CA GLY A 110 6.53 12.81 -6.90
C GLY A 110 6.20 13.12 -5.46
N VAL A 111 5.14 13.89 -5.29
CA VAL A 111 4.62 14.26 -3.97
C VAL A 111 3.25 13.63 -3.80
N PHE A 112 3.10 12.91 -2.71
CA PHE A 112 1.90 12.16 -2.33
C PHE A 112 1.44 12.60 -0.95
N ALA A 113 0.25 12.14 -0.57
CA ALA A 113 -0.23 12.23 0.80
C ALA A 113 -0.60 10.84 1.32
N VAL A 114 -0.40 10.62 2.61
CA VAL A 114 -0.91 9.44 3.29
C VAL A 114 -2.44 9.43 3.19
N HIS A 115 -3.02 8.42 2.58
CA HIS A 115 -4.48 8.29 2.45
C HIS A 115 -5.08 7.16 3.29
N SER A 116 -4.26 6.20 3.73
CA SER A 116 -4.70 5.11 4.60
C SER A 116 -3.60 4.67 5.55
N MET A 117 -4.02 4.19 6.72
CA MET A 117 -3.15 3.61 7.74
C MET A 117 -3.81 2.32 8.24
N LEU A 118 -3.10 1.19 8.17
CA LEU A 118 -3.64 -0.13 8.39
C LEU A 118 -2.84 -0.87 9.43
N GLU A 119 -3.54 -1.58 10.32
CA GLU A 119 -2.96 -2.57 11.24
C GLU A 119 -3.34 -3.97 10.78
N ASN A 120 -2.40 -4.91 10.84
CA ASN A 120 -2.56 -6.29 10.37
C ASN A 120 -3.17 -6.37 8.96
N PRO A 121 -2.57 -5.69 7.97
CA PRO A 121 -3.12 -5.59 6.64
C PRO A 121 -3.10 -6.94 5.91
N TRP A 122 -4.18 -7.23 5.18
CA TRP A 122 -4.20 -8.34 4.23
C TRP A 122 -3.70 -7.87 2.87
N TRP A 123 -2.78 -8.62 2.28
CA TRP A 123 -2.37 -8.40 0.91
C TRP A 123 -3.30 -9.14 -0.05
N ARG A 124 -3.91 -8.40 -0.96
CA ARG A 124 -4.61 -9.01 -2.09
C ARG A 124 -3.61 -9.19 -3.22
N LYS A 125 -3.20 -10.43 -3.48
CA LYS A 125 -2.28 -10.83 -4.55
C LYS A 125 -2.81 -10.34 -5.91
N PRO A 126 -2.13 -9.42 -6.61
CA PRO A 126 -2.58 -8.91 -7.91
C PRO A 126 -2.28 -9.90 -9.02
N ASP A 127 -2.87 -9.69 -10.21
CA ASP A 127 -2.70 -10.59 -11.35
C ASP A 127 -1.24 -10.84 -11.72
N TRP A 128 -0.41 -9.79 -11.66
CA TRP A 128 1.00 -9.92 -12.00
C TRP A 128 1.74 -10.94 -11.11
N ALA A 129 1.34 -11.08 -9.86
CA ALA A 129 2.00 -12.01 -8.96
C ALA A 129 1.75 -13.48 -9.35
N PHE A 130 0.55 -13.78 -9.82
CA PHE A 130 0.23 -15.10 -10.36
C PHE A 130 0.97 -15.36 -11.68
N VAL A 131 1.02 -14.34 -12.56
CA VAL A 131 1.74 -14.45 -13.84
C VAL A 131 3.25 -14.66 -13.61
N GLU A 132 3.86 -13.94 -12.65
CA GLU A 132 5.28 -14.07 -12.28
C GLU A 132 5.60 -15.46 -11.74
N GLU A 133 4.69 -16.04 -10.95
CA GLU A 133 4.82 -17.39 -10.39
C GLU A 133 4.44 -18.50 -11.39
N GLY A 134 3.90 -18.15 -12.57
CA GLY A 134 3.41 -19.12 -13.55
C GLY A 134 2.11 -19.82 -13.11
N GLU A 135 1.37 -19.22 -12.19
CA GLU A 135 0.13 -19.74 -11.65
C GLU A 135 -1.09 -19.19 -12.37
N PRO A 136 -2.20 -19.95 -12.45
CA PRO A 136 -3.44 -19.45 -13.00
C PRO A 136 -4.04 -18.36 -12.09
N ILE A 137 -4.53 -17.29 -12.68
CA ILE A 137 -5.20 -16.21 -11.94
C ILE A 137 -6.54 -16.74 -11.39
N PRO A 138 -6.73 -16.79 -10.06
CA PRO A 138 -7.93 -17.34 -9.47
C PRO A 138 -9.14 -16.46 -9.74
N ARG A 139 -10.32 -17.08 -9.88
CA ARG A 139 -11.60 -16.39 -10.02
C ARG A 139 -12.16 -15.93 -8.69
N SER A 140 -11.85 -16.64 -7.62
CA SER A 140 -12.30 -16.30 -6.26
C SER A 140 -11.39 -15.23 -5.65
N GLU A 141 -11.98 -14.21 -5.08
CA GLU A 141 -11.24 -13.17 -4.37
C GLU A 141 -10.59 -13.69 -3.09
N SER A 142 -11.19 -14.68 -2.42
CA SER A 142 -10.60 -15.30 -1.22
C SER A 142 -9.25 -15.94 -1.49
N ASP A 143 -9.05 -16.50 -2.69
CA ASP A 143 -7.83 -17.21 -3.07
C ASP A 143 -6.67 -16.25 -3.40
N ARG A 144 -6.97 -14.96 -3.37
CA ARG A 144 -5.99 -13.86 -3.60
C ARG A 144 -5.45 -13.28 -2.30
N LEU A 145 -5.97 -13.68 -1.15
CA LEU A 145 -5.71 -13.03 0.12
C LEU A 145 -4.56 -13.68 0.88
N ASP A 146 -3.61 -12.86 1.34
CA ASP A 146 -2.50 -13.27 2.17
C ASP A 146 -2.32 -12.27 3.31
N ASN A 147 -2.25 -12.74 4.54
CA ASN A 147 -2.09 -11.92 5.73
C ASN A 147 -0.64 -11.87 6.27
N ASN A 148 0.31 -12.51 5.59
CA ASN A 148 1.68 -12.60 6.07
C ASN A 148 2.66 -11.64 5.35
N MET A 149 2.29 -11.15 4.15
CA MET A 149 3.24 -10.48 3.26
C MET A 149 3.54 -9.02 3.61
N MET A 150 2.65 -8.36 4.37
CA MET A 150 2.72 -6.90 4.60
C MET A 150 3.28 -6.51 5.96
N GLY A 151 3.50 -7.46 6.87
CA GLY A 151 3.83 -7.18 8.28
C GLY A 151 2.65 -6.57 9.05
N ASP A 152 2.93 -6.05 10.24
CA ASP A 152 1.89 -5.59 11.19
C ASP A 152 1.22 -4.27 10.77
N TYR A 153 1.88 -3.44 9.96
CA TYR A 153 1.43 -2.10 9.60
C TYR A 153 1.59 -1.82 8.12
N ALA A 154 0.69 -0.98 7.57
CA ALA A 154 0.87 -0.41 6.25
C ALA A 154 0.37 1.04 6.19
N ILE A 155 1.11 1.89 5.47
CA ILE A 155 0.80 3.29 5.23
C ILE A 155 0.60 3.46 3.73
N GLY A 156 -0.63 3.74 3.31
CA GLY A 156 -0.99 3.87 1.90
C GLY A 156 -0.72 5.27 1.35
N PHE A 157 -0.15 5.32 0.13
CA PHE A 157 0.08 6.55 -0.63
C PHE A 157 -0.06 6.29 -2.13
N GLY A 158 -0.44 7.31 -2.88
CA GLY A 158 -0.62 7.17 -4.32
C GLY A 158 -1.66 6.09 -4.69
N ASP A 159 -1.57 5.58 -5.89
CA ASP A 159 -2.52 4.61 -6.44
C ASP A 159 -2.08 3.16 -6.11
N GLY A 160 -2.41 2.68 -4.90
CA GLY A 160 -2.15 1.29 -4.48
C GLY A 160 -0.71 1.03 -4.02
N TYR A 161 0.08 2.06 -3.76
CA TYR A 161 1.40 1.94 -3.17
C TYR A 161 1.34 2.07 -1.65
N TYR A 162 2.19 1.30 -0.98
CA TYR A 162 2.25 1.25 0.47
C TYR A 162 3.67 1.25 0.98
N ILE A 163 3.86 1.86 2.14
CA ILE A 163 5.01 1.63 3.01
C ILE A 163 4.56 0.56 4.00
N HIS A 164 5.21 -0.60 4.01
CA HIS A 164 4.78 -1.76 4.80
C HIS A 164 5.95 -2.61 5.29
N GLY A 165 5.70 -3.58 6.15
CA GLY A 165 6.68 -4.53 6.66
C GLY A 165 7.14 -5.55 5.61
N THR A 166 8.04 -6.43 6.02
CA THR A 166 8.57 -7.47 5.14
C THR A 166 8.99 -8.72 5.92
N ILE A 167 8.72 -9.87 5.36
CA ILE A 167 9.34 -11.14 5.80
C ILE A 167 10.73 -11.34 5.18
N TYR A 168 11.12 -10.52 4.20
CA TYR A 168 12.37 -10.64 3.44
C TYR A 168 13.42 -9.64 3.91
N TYR A 169 13.81 -9.69 5.19
CA TYR A 169 14.78 -8.76 5.81
C TYR A 169 16.11 -8.67 5.09
N ARG A 170 16.59 -9.79 4.49
CA ARG A 170 17.86 -9.83 3.75
C ARG A 170 17.84 -8.99 2.47
N MET A 171 16.66 -8.59 2.02
CA MET A 171 16.48 -7.79 0.81
C MET A 171 16.35 -6.30 1.11
N LEU A 172 16.30 -5.89 2.39
CA LEU A 172 16.25 -4.48 2.75
C LEU A 172 17.50 -3.74 2.26
N GLY A 173 17.31 -2.51 1.83
CA GLY A 173 18.36 -1.69 1.24
C GLY A 173 18.58 -1.92 -0.26
N ARG A 174 17.69 -2.65 -0.93
CA ARG A 174 17.80 -2.96 -2.37
C ARG A 174 16.52 -2.57 -3.11
N SER A 175 16.66 -2.22 -4.40
CA SER A 175 15.54 -1.97 -5.31
C SER A 175 15.06 -3.31 -5.88
N VAL A 176 14.14 -3.98 -5.18
CA VAL A 176 13.70 -5.36 -5.47
C VAL A 176 12.19 -5.57 -5.32
N THR A 177 11.43 -4.51 -5.04
CA THR A 177 9.98 -4.65 -4.87
C THR A 177 9.24 -4.45 -6.19
N HIS A 178 7.96 -4.73 -6.17
CA HIS A 178 7.06 -4.47 -7.30
C HIS A 178 6.44 -3.06 -7.26
N GLY A 179 7.04 -2.15 -6.48
CA GLY A 179 6.65 -0.75 -6.38
C GLY A 179 6.37 -0.26 -4.96
N CYS A 180 5.89 -1.12 -4.06
CA CYS A 180 5.75 -0.76 -2.65
C CYS A 180 7.10 -0.53 -1.97
N VAL A 181 7.07 0.20 -0.86
CA VAL A 181 8.25 0.51 -0.04
C VAL A 181 8.26 -0.41 1.17
N ARG A 182 9.30 -1.23 1.33
CA ARG A 182 9.43 -2.15 2.46
C ARG A 182 10.35 -1.59 3.52
N LEU A 183 9.95 -1.71 4.78
CA LEU A 183 10.73 -1.39 5.97
C LEU A 183 10.90 -2.62 6.87
N GLY A 184 11.89 -2.59 7.75
CA GLY A 184 11.95 -3.47 8.90
C GLY A 184 10.85 -3.12 9.91
N ASP A 185 10.38 -4.11 10.68
CA ASP A 185 9.19 -3.96 11.55
C ASP A 185 9.36 -2.88 12.61
N ASP A 186 10.54 -2.79 13.25
CA ASP A 186 10.79 -1.78 14.28
C ASP A 186 10.72 -0.35 13.73
N ASP A 187 11.30 -0.12 12.56
CA ASP A 187 11.30 1.20 11.94
C ASP A 187 9.93 1.54 11.37
N LEU A 188 9.23 0.55 10.79
CA LEU A 188 7.85 0.71 10.34
C LEU A 188 6.93 1.07 11.50
N LYS A 189 7.04 0.39 12.64
CA LYS A 189 6.25 0.68 13.85
C LYS A 189 6.50 2.10 14.34
N LYS A 190 7.78 2.52 14.43
CA LYS A 190 8.14 3.90 14.82
C LYS A 190 7.57 4.94 13.84
N LEU A 191 7.61 4.64 12.53
CA LEU A 191 7.06 5.50 11.49
C LEU A 191 5.54 5.58 11.60
N TYR A 192 4.87 4.43 11.73
CA TYR A 192 3.41 4.32 11.77
C TYR A 192 2.80 5.21 12.86
N TYR A 193 3.29 5.10 14.09
CA TYR A 193 2.77 5.88 15.23
C TYR A 193 3.10 7.38 15.16
N ARG A 194 3.97 7.82 14.26
CA ARG A 194 4.30 9.22 14.02
C ARG A 194 3.68 9.78 12.74
N THR A 195 3.01 8.92 11.98
CA THR A 195 2.34 9.27 10.74
C THR A 195 0.87 9.58 10.99
N ARG A 196 0.25 10.36 10.11
CA ARG A 196 -1.18 10.63 10.10
C ARG A 196 -1.69 10.77 8.67
N ILE A 197 -2.98 10.54 8.48
CA ILE A 197 -3.66 10.81 7.20
C ILE A 197 -3.41 12.27 6.78
N GLY A 198 -3.12 12.47 5.50
CA GLY A 198 -2.79 13.77 4.94
C GLY A 198 -1.32 14.20 5.09
N MET A 199 -0.47 13.42 5.80
CA MET A 199 0.97 13.70 5.87
C MET A 199 1.59 13.56 4.48
N PHE A 200 2.47 14.50 4.10
CA PHE A 200 3.14 14.47 2.81
C PHE A 200 4.22 13.40 2.73
N ILE A 201 4.33 12.81 1.54
CA ILE A 201 5.38 11.85 1.17
C ILE A 201 6.03 12.35 -0.11
N TYR A 202 7.32 12.63 -0.04
CA TYR A 202 8.16 13.01 -1.18
C TYR A 202 8.96 11.80 -1.63
N VAL A 203 8.83 11.42 -2.89
CA VAL A 203 9.54 10.29 -3.50
C VAL A 203 10.39 10.78 -4.66
N TYR A 204 11.70 10.54 -4.64
CA TYR A 204 12.66 10.94 -5.69
C TYR A 204 13.70 9.85 -5.99
#